data_9e8eacd514492a792d633fd9b685ed77
#
_entry.id   9e8eacd514492a792d633fd9b685ed77
#
_cell.length_a   1.000
_cell.length_b   1.000
_cell.length_c   1.000
_cell.angle_alpha   90.00
_cell.angle_beta   90.00
_cell.angle_gamma   90.00
#
_symmetry.space_group_name_H-M   'P 1'
#
loop_
_entity.id
_entity.type
_entity.pdbx_description
1 polymer ?
#
loop_
_entity_poly.entity_id
_entity_poly.type
_entity_poly.pdbx_seq_one_letter_code
_entity_poly.pdbx_strand_id
1 'polypeptide(L)'
;MGIKHLLLVFLIMLISTSLLAQVDFESDTPAPGNLRFTWIHGSVSAMANTDVRIQVHRYNEHTYMLRQNPATHWEAPFMYLLMGNQRAVLLDTGATEEAEYFPLRQVVDGVLQRWTYAQGVDMPELVVMPLGSDQSQNAGIGQFSDRPNTILVTPDADSRGSVLENELLDLGGRVLQVLPTPGLDSAAVSLYDAWAELLFTGNAFYPGRLVIRDFPAYRTSLQALVDLTASQTVSNIFGGRIEMTEHPGLDYRLRANYRPDERVLQLQTQHLESALLAVTLMNGATDIRIMDDFILMHGVGRGARDWGYPVFIPEAFQNVNTR
;
A
#
# COMPACT_ATOMS: atom_id res chain seq x y z
N MET A 1 16.31 -76.74 31.99
CA MET A 1 16.08 -75.39 32.59
C MET A 1 16.37 -74.37 31.55
N GLY A 2 15.36 -73.83 30.87
CA GLY A 2 15.51 -72.90 29.76
C GLY A 2 15.18 -71.48 30.21
N ILE A 3 16.12 -70.57 29.98
CA ILE A 3 15.99 -69.15 30.23
C ILE A 3 15.42 -68.52 28.95
N LYS A 4 14.20 -68.04 28.99
CA LYS A 4 13.58 -67.30 27.91
C LYS A 4 14.09 -65.85 27.99
N HIS A 5 14.88 -65.42 27.01
CA HIS A 5 15.18 -64.01 26.82
C HIS A 5 14.01 -63.28 26.19
N LEU A 6 13.40 -62.38 26.94
CA LEU A 6 12.39 -61.45 26.48
C LEU A 6 13.09 -60.25 25.84
N LEU A 7 13.12 -60.18 24.51
CA LEU A 7 13.59 -59.00 23.75
C LEU A 7 12.49 -57.94 23.78
N LEU A 8 12.67 -56.89 24.59
CA LEU A 8 11.84 -55.69 24.59
C LEU A 8 12.32 -54.79 23.45
N VAL A 9 11.59 -54.83 22.34
CA VAL A 9 11.82 -53.90 21.23
C VAL A 9 11.15 -52.58 21.59
N PHE A 10 11.95 -51.58 21.99
CA PHE A 10 11.53 -50.19 22.12
C PHE A 10 11.37 -49.63 20.72
N LEU A 11 10.13 -49.53 20.24
CA LEU A 11 9.77 -48.80 19.04
C LEU A 11 9.80 -47.29 19.38
N ILE A 12 10.95 -46.62 19.18
CA ILE A 12 11.02 -45.17 19.24
C ILE A 12 10.27 -44.65 18.02
N MET A 13 9.02 -44.23 18.19
CA MET A 13 8.34 -43.37 17.22
C MET A 13 9.06 -42.05 17.18
N LEU A 14 9.94 -41.85 16.20
CA LEU A 14 10.42 -40.54 15.79
C LEU A 14 9.20 -39.79 15.25
N ILE A 15 8.53 -39.02 16.09
CA ILE A 15 7.65 -37.95 15.66
C ILE A 15 8.56 -36.91 15.02
N SER A 16 8.75 -37.03 13.71
CA SER A 16 9.31 -35.95 12.90
C SER A 16 8.30 -34.81 12.95
N THR A 17 8.41 -33.94 13.94
CA THR A 17 7.85 -32.59 13.81
C THR A 17 8.59 -31.98 12.64
N SER A 18 7.96 -31.93 11.48
CA SER A 18 8.41 -31.06 10.41
C SER A 18 8.46 -29.66 11.02
N LEU A 19 9.65 -29.19 11.39
CA LEU A 19 9.86 -27.78 11.59
C LEU A 19 9.56 -27.17 10.21
N LEU A 20 8.35 -26.64 10.03
CA LEU A 20 8.04 -25.79 8.92
C LEU A 20 9.10 -24.68 8.93
N ALA A 21 9.79 -24.50 7.83
CA ALA A 21 10.83 -23.49 7.73
C ALA A 21 10.17 -22.14 7.89
N GLN A 22 10.28 -21.54 9.08
CA GLN A 22 9.81 -20.17 9.32
C GLN A 22 10.78 -19.20 8.66
N VAL A 23 10.22 -18.14 8.06
CA VAL A 23 11.01 -17.03 7.54
C VAL A 23 11.54 -16.23 8.73
N ASP A 24 12.82 -15.93 8.74
CA ASP A 24 13.41 -15.05 9.75
C ASP A 24 13.11 -13.58 9.39
N PHE A 25 12.09 -13.04 10.05
CA PHE A 25 11.72 -11.62 9.95
C PHE A 25 12.37 -10.76 11.06
N GLU A 26 13.20 -11.35 11.90
CA GLU A 26 13.94 -10.63 12.95
C GLU A 26 15.35 -10.24 12.50
N SER A 27 15.77 -10.69 11.30
CA SER A 27 17.07 -10.35 10.73
C SER A 27 17.23 -8.84 10.59
N ASP A 28 18.38 -8.31 11.00
CA ASP A 28 18.75 -6.89 10.83
C ASP A 28 18.97 -6.49 9.36
N THR A 29 18.93 -7.44 8.43
CA THR A 29 19.15 -7.18 7.01
C THR A 29 17.83 -6.97 6.29
N PRO A 30 17.57 -5.77 5.73
CA PRO A 30 16.36 -5.49 4.96
C PRO A 30 16.21 -6.44 3.76
N ALA A 31 14.99 -6.87 3.49
CA ALA A 31 14.72 -7.70 2.33
C ALA A 31 14.88 -6.89 1.04
N PRO A 32 15.73 -7.31 0.08
CA PRO A 32 15.90 -6.61 -1.18
C PRO A 32 14.58 -6.42 -1.91
N GLY A 33 14.33 -5.21 -2.40
CA GLY A 33 13.14 -4.87 -3.18
C GLY A 33 13.44 -4.63 -4.65
N ASN A 34 12.54 -5.01 -5.53
CA ASN A 34 12.63 -4.76 -6.98
C ASN A 34 11.65 -3.68 -7.40
N LEU A 35 12.18 -2.53 -7.85
CA LEU A 35 11.41 -1.43 -8.42
C LEU A 35 11.67 -1.25 -9.93
N ARG A 36 12.42 -2.17 -10.56
CA ARG A 36 12.75 -2.13 -11.98
C ARG A 36 11.66 -2.82 -12.81
N PHE A 37 10.52 -2.17 -12.95
CA PHE A 37 9.42 -2.63 -13.77
C PHE A 37 8.53 -1.45 -14.19
N THR A 38 7.62 -1.69 -15.14
CA THR A 38 6.67 -0.68 -15.61
C THR A 38 5.26 -1.04 -15.17
N TRP A 39 4.55 -0.09 -14.56
CA TRP A 39 3.14 -0.24 -14.22
C TRP A 39 2.27 -0.19 -15.48
N ILE A 40 1.19 -1.00 -15.49
CA ILE A 40 0.14 -0.84 -16.49
C ILE A 40 -0.39 0.60 -16.40
N HIS A 41 -0.58 1.22 -17.54
CA HIS A 41 -0.93 2.64 -17.65
C HIS A 41 -2.33 2.87 -18.24
N GLY A 42 -3.12 1.80 -18.38
CA GLY A 42 -4.46 1.87 -18.94
C GLY A 42 -4.48 1.98 -20.46
N SER A 43 -5.61 2.43 -21.02
CA SER A 43 -5.80 2.54 -22.45
C SER A 43 -6.68 3.75 -22.79
N VAL A 44 -6.44 4.36 -23.96
CA VAL A 44 -7.29 5.44 -24.49
C VAL A 44 -8.71 4.95 -24.75
N SER A 45 -8.91 3.65 -24.91
CA SER A 45 -10.21 3.01 -25.05
C SER A 45 -10.27 1.77 -24.16
N ALA A 46 -11.27 1.67 -23.29
CA ALA A 46 -11.49 0.48 -22.48
C ALA A 46 -11.68 -0.79 -23.32
N MET A 47 -12.27 -0.68 -24.52
CA MET A 47 -12.45 -1.79 -25.45
C MET A 47 -11.14 -2.24 -26.12
N ALA A 48 -10.16 -1.36 -26.23
CA ALA A 48 -8.85 -1.66 -26.79
C ALA A 48 -7.82 -2.08 -25.72
N ASN A 49 -8.22 -2.10 -24.45
CA ASN A 49 -7.33 -2.50 -23.37
C ASN A 49 -7.09 -4.00 -23.39
N THR A 50 -5.83 -4.39 -23.52
CA THR A 50 -5.37 -5.79 -23.51
C THR A 50 -4.62 -6.16 -22.23
N ASP A 51 -4.37 -5.19 -21.35
CA ASP A 51 -3.68 -5.42 -20.11
C ASP A 51 -4.55 -6.18 -19.09
N VAL A 52 -3.90 -6.85 -18.14
CA VAL A 52 -4.57 -7.53 -17.04
C VAL A 52 -5.38 -6.55 -16.21
N ARG A 53 -6.45 -7.04 -15.58
CA ARG A 53 -7.31 -6.21 -14.70
C ARG A 53 -6.61 -5.79 -13.41
N ILE A 54 -5.71 -6.65 -12.92
CA ILE A 54 -4.87 -6.42 -11.75
C ILE A 54 -3.45 -6.84 -12.10
N GLN A 55 -2.54 -5.90 -12.09
CA GLN A 55 -1.10 -6.20 -12.21
C GLN A 55 -0.57 -6.59 -10.83
N VAL A 56 0.17 -7.69 -10.76
CA VAL A 56 0.85 -8.16 -9.56
C VAL A 56 2.34 -8.05 -9.77
N HIS A 57 3.00 -7.33 -8.91
CA HIS A 57 4.45 -7.22 -8.87
C HIS A 57 4.99 -7.79 -7.55
N ARG A 58 5.97 -8.69 -7.64
CA ARG A 58 6.69 -9.17 -6.48
C ARG A 58 7.83 -8.22 -6.16
N TYR A 59 7.62 -7.37 -5.15
CA TYR A 59 8.63 -6.43 -4.67
C TYR A 59 9.84 -7.19 -4.08
N ASN A 60 9.56 -8.14 -3.19
CA ASN A 60 10.50 -9.15 -2.69
C ASN A 60 9.76 -10.48 -2.46
N GLU A 61 10.39 -11.45 -1.83
CA GLU A 61 9.79 -12.78 -1.61
C GLU A 61 8.52 -12.74 -0.76
N HIS A 62 8.39 -11.75 0.13
CA HIS A 62 7.35 -11.68 1.13
C HIS A 62 6.49 -10.42 1.03
N THR A 63 6.68 -9.62 -0.04
CA THR A 63 5.94 -8.37 -0.27
C THR A 63 5.52 -8.28 -1.74
N TYR A 64 4.22 -8.11 -1.97
CA TYR A 64 3.62 -7.98 -3.29
C TYR A 64 2.86 -6.66 -3.40
N MET A 65 3.02 -6.03 -4.55
CA MET A 65 2.31 -4.80 -4.90
C MET A 65 1.29 -5.14 -5.99
N LEU A 66 0.05 -4.79 -5.76
CA LEU A 66 -1.04 -5.01 -6.72
C LEU A 66 -1.52 -3.66 -7.23
N ARG A 67 -1.79 -3.57 -8.52
CA ARG A 67 -2.34 -2.36 -9.11
C ARG A 67 -3.60 -2.68 -9.89
N GLN A 68 -4.69 -1.97 -9.62
CA GLN A 68 -5.88 -1.99 -10.46
C GLN A 68 -5.61 -1.30 -11.79
N ASN A 69 -6.09 -1.89 -12.90
CA ASN A 69 -5.90 -1.31 -14.22
C ASN A 69 -6.65 0.02 -14.36
N PRO A 70 -5.98 1.12 -14.76
CA PRO A 70 -6.63 2.41 -15.00
C PRO A 70 -7.76 2.37 -16.01
N ALA A 71 -7.73 1.45 -16.98
CA ALA A 71 -8.83 1.26 -17.94
C ALA A 71 -10.07 0.62 -17.28
N THR A 72 -9.93 -0.08 -16.15
CA THR A 72 -11.05 -0.64 -15.38
C THR A 72 -11.63 0.40 -14.43
N HIS A 73 -10.76 1.13 -13.73
CA HIS A 73 -11.16 2.23 -12.85
C HIS A 73 -10.09 3.32 -12.84
N TRP A 74 -10.50 4.56 -13.08
CA TRP A 74 -9.59 5.71 -13.24
C TRP A 74 -8.77 6.04 -11.98
N GLU A 75 -9.20 5.66 -10.78
CA GLU A 75 -8.39 5.80 -9.56
C GLU A 75 -7.14 4.92 -9.61
N ALA A 76 -7.23 3.75 -10.23
CA ALA A 76 -6.14 2.81 -10.41
C ALA A 76 -5.32 2.58 -9.12
N PRO A 77 -5.99 2.25 -7.99
CA PRO A 77 -5.32 2.19 -6.71
C PRO A 77 -4.30 1.06 -6.65
N PHE A 78 -3.31 1.26 -5.76
CA PHE A 78 -2.38 0.25 -5.33
C PHE A 78 -2.88 -0.42 -4.06
N MET A 79 -2.62 -1.71 -3.96
CA MET A 79 -2.86 -2.55 -2.81
C MET A 79 -1.56 -3.30 -2.50
N TYR A 80 -1.36 -3.65 -1.23
CA TYR A 80 -0.12 -4.30 -0.83
C TYR A 80 -0.43 -5.57 -0.06
N LEU A 81 0.21 -6.68 -0.44
CA LEU A 81 0.06 -7.96 0.24
C LEU A 81 1.39 -8.34 0.88
N LEU A 82 1.41 -8.35 2.21
CA LEU A 82 2.59 -8.64 3.01
C LEU A 82 2.42 -9.97 3.72
N MET A 83 3.41 -10.83 3.60
CA MET A 83 3.43 -12.16 4.20
C MET A 83 4.23 -12.18 5.49
N GLY A 84 3.72 -12.87 6.49
CA GLY A 84 4.42 -13.30 7.69
C GLY A 84 4.24 -14.80 7.92
N ASN A 85 4.76 -15.33 9.02
CA ASN A 85 4.74 -16.79 9.27
C ASN A 85 3.37 -17.33 9.70
N GLN A 86 2.49 -16.49 10.25
CA GLN A 86 1.16 -16.89 10.75
C GLN A 86 0.04 -16.17 10.00
N ARG A 87 0.27 -14.93 9.62
CA ARG A 87 -0.69 -14.05 8.95
C ARG A 87 -0.10 -13.43 7.70
N ALA A 88 -0.98 -13.13 6.76
CA ALA A 88 -0.70 -12.18 5.70
C ALA A 88 -1.64 -10.98 5.88
N VAL A 89 -1.22 -9.78 5.47
CA VAL A 89 -2.10 -8.61 5.44
C VAL A 89 -2.23 -8.09 4.02
N LEU A 90 -3.48 -7.85 3.60
CA LEU A 90 -3.81 -7.10 2.40
C LEU A 90 -4.20 -5.67 2.81
N LEU A 91 -3.39 -4.70 2.41
CA LEU A 91 -3.64 -3.27 2.63
C LEU A 91 -4.41 -2.71 1.45
N ASP A 92 -5.61 -2.19 1.71
CA ASP A 92 -6.60 -1.73 0.74
C ASP A 92 -7.13 -2.82 -0.21
N THR A 93 -8.26 -2.57 -0.87
CA THR A 93 -8.96 -3.58 -1.68
C THR A 93 -9.44 -3.07 -3.04
N GLY A 94 -8.89 -1.95 -3.51
CA GLY A 94 -9.21 -1.42 -4.84
C GLY A 94 -10.53 -0.65 -4.92
N ALA A 95 -10.81 -0.14 -6.11
CA ALA A 95 -11.90 0.81 -6.38
C ALA A 95 -13.12 0.16 -7.06
N THR A 96 -13.20 -1.17 -7.12
CA THR A 96 -14.27 -1.89 -7.81
C THR A 96 -14.74 -3.06 -6.95
N GLU A 97 -16.04 -3.12 -6.71
CA GLU A 97 -16.68 -4.14 -5.89
C GLU A 97 -16.82 -5.49 -6.63
N GLU A 98 -17.24 -5.41 -7.90
CA GLU A 98 -17.64 -6.57 -8.68
C GLU A 98 -16.43 -7.41 -9.11
N ALA A 99 -16.39 -8.67 -8.63
CA ALA A 99 -15.32 -9.62 -8.96
C ALA A 99 -15.23 -9.95 -10.46
N GLU A 100 -16.33 -9.79 -11.21
CA GLU A 100 -16.33 -9.98 -12.67
C GLU A 100 -15.37 -9.00 -13.36
N TYR A 101 -15.32 -7.76 -12.90
CA TYR A 101 -14.47 -6.70 -13.48
C TYR A 101 -13.15 -6.54 -12.75
N PHE A 102 -13.10 -6.93 -11.49
CA PHE A 102 -11.94 -6.79 -10.63
C PHE A 102 -11.79 -7.99 -9.69
N PRO A 103 -11.24 -9.14 -10.15
CA PRO A 103 -11.20 -10.41 -9.40
C PRO A 103 -10.10 -10.41 -8.33
N LEU A 104 -10.18 -9.47 -7.36
CA LEU A 104 -9.13 -9.25 -6.37
C LEU A 104 -8.89 -10.48 -5.49
N ARG A 105 -9.97 -11.08 -4.96
CA ARG A 105 -9.86 -12.29 -4.13
C ARG A 105 -9.13 -13.42 -4.86
N GLN A 106 -9.51 -13.69 -6.12
CA GLN A 106 -8.87 -14.74 -6.91
C GLN A 106 -7.38 -14.49 -7.09
N VAL A 107 -7.00 -13.22 -7.33
CA VAL A 107 -5.60 -12.83 -7.52
C VAL A 107 -4.83 -12.98 -6.22
N VAL A 108 -5.36 -12.51 -5.10
CA VAL A 108 -4.75 -12.63 -3.76
C VAL A 108 -4.58 -14.09 -3.36
N ASP A 109 -5.62 -14.91 -3.52
CA ASP A 109 -5.55 -16.36 -3.24
C ASP A 109 -4.48 -17.05 -4.09
N GLY A 110 -4.39 -16.69 -5.36
CA GLY A 110 -3.35 -17.23 -6.24
C GLY A 110 -1.92 -16.79 -5.83
N VAL A 111 -1.75 -15.59 -5.27
CA VAL A 111 -0.44 -15.15 -4.74
C VAL A 111 -0.12 -15.93 -3.46
N LEU A 112 -1.07 -16.02 -2.52
CA LEU A 112 -0.90 -16.77 -1.27
C LEU A 112 -0.57 -18.24 -1.52
N GLN A 113 -1.27 -18.91 -2.42
CA GLN A 113 -1.01 -20.32 -2.78
C GLN A 113 0.39 -20.53 -3.35
N ARG A 114 0.84 -19.65 -4.25
CA ARG A 114 2.21 -19.74 -4.82
C ARG A 114 3.27 -19.49 -3.76
N TRP A 115 3.03 -18.53 -2.86
CA TRP A 115 3.95 -18.21 -1.79
C TRP A 115 4.06 -19.37 -0.79
N THR A 116 2.93 -19.92 -0.30
CA THR A 116 2.94 -21.06 0.64
C THR A 116 3.62 -22.29 0.03
N TYR A 117 3.35 -22.55 -1.25
CA TYR A 117 4.02 -23.66 -1.95
C TYR A 117 5.53 -23.43 -2.04
N ALA A 118 5.97 -22.20 -2.37
CA ALA A 118 7.39 -21.88 -2.51
C ALA A 118 8.14 -21.92 -1.18
N GLN A 119 7.48 -21.49 -0.09
CA GLN A 119 8.07 -21.48 1.26
C GLN A 119 7.91 -22.82 2.00
N GLY A 120 7.05 -23.73 1.52
CA GLY A 120 6.76 -24.98 2.20
C GLY A 120 6.05 -24.81 3.55
N VAL A 121 5.21 -23.77 3.66
CA VAL A 121 4.45 -23.42 4.88
C VAL A 121 2.95 -23.59 4.66
N ASP A 122 2.19 -23.63 5.77
CA ASP A 122 0.73 -23.63 5.71
C ASP A 122 0.18 -22.26 5.26
N MET A 123 -1.11 -22.28 4.79
CA MET A 123 -1.81 -21.07 4.38
C MET A 123 -2.00 -20.13 5.58
N PRO A 124 -1.43 -18.90 5.54
CA PRO A 124 -1.58 -17.95 6.64
C PRO A 124 -3.03 -17.45 6.75
N GLU A 125 -3.42 -17.01 7.94
CA GLU A 125 -4.63 -16.21 8.13
C GLU A 125 -4.50 -14.88 7.36
N LEU A 126 -5.53 -14.50 6.60
CA LEU A 126 -5.52 -13.24 5.87
C LEU A 126 -6.21 -12.13 6.69
N VAL A 127 -5.48 -11.07 6.98
CA VAL A 127 -6.06 -9.82 7.48
C VAL A 127 -6.28 -8.89 6.29
N VAL A 128 -7.51 -8.44 6.06
CA VAL A 128 -7.83 -7.43 5.05
C VAL A 128 -8.04 -6.11 5.77
N MET A 129 -7.12 -5.17 5.56
CA MET A 129 -7.04 -3.94 6.35
C MET A 129 -7.05 -2.70 5.46
N PRO A 130 -8.16 -1.96 5.41
CA PRO A 130 -8.23 -0.65 4.79
C PRO A 130 -7.31 0.37 5.48
N LEU A 131 -6.55 1.13 4.70
CA LEU A 131 -5.74 2.24 5.22
C LEU A 131 -6.53 3.52 5.46
N GLY A 132 -7.80 3.54 5.05
CA GLY A 132 -8.73 4.65 5.25
C GLY A 132 -10.16 4.25 4.95
N SER A 133 -11.07 5.23 5.01
CA SER A 133 -12.51 5.03 4.75
C SER A 133 -12.90 5.27 3.28
N ASP A 134 -11.96 5.67 2.42
CA ASP A 134 -12.22 6.01 1.02
C ASP A 134 -12.59 4.76 0.21
N GLN A 135 -13.83 4.69 -0.27
CA GLN A 135 -14.33 3.62 -1.12
C GLN A 135 -13.56 3.50 -2.45
N SER A 136 -12.93 4.57 -2.91
CA SER A 136 -12.06 4.51 -4.10
C SER A 136 -10.79 3.68 -3.90
N GLN A 137 -10.57 3.18 -2.69
CA GLN A 137 -9.48 2.26 -2.33
C GLN A 137 -10.00 0.95 -1.73
N ASN A 138 -11.25 0.90 -1.29
CA ASN A 138 -11.75 -0.19 -0.45
C ASN A 138 -13.09 -0.80 -0.93
N ALA A 139 -13.51 -0.54 -2.16
CA ALA A 139 -14.74 -1.10 -2.72
C ALA A 139 -14.73 -2.65 -2.78
N GLY A 140 -13.57 -3.25 -3.01
CA GLY A 140 -13.44 -4.70 -3.18
C GLY A 140 -13.45 -5.53 -1.88
N ILE A 141 -13.56 -4.91 -0.69
CA ILE A 141 -13.50 -5.62 0.59
C ILE A 141 -14.56 -6.72 0.72
N GLY A 142 -15.75 -6.51 0.16
CA GLY A 142 -16.85 -7.46 0.16
C GLY A 142 -16.53 -8.80 -0.50
N GLN A 143 -15.54 -8.86 -1.39
CA GLN A 143 -15.10 -10.10 -2.04
C GLN A 143 -14.47 -11.11 -1.06
N PHE A 144 -14.09 -10.67 0.15
CA PHE A 144 -13.47 -11.50 1.16
C PHE A 144 -14.44 -11.93 2.28
N SER A 145 -15.71 -11.53 2.23
CA SER A 145 -16.69 -11.72 3.31
C SER A 145 -16.97 -13.18 3.64
N ASP A 146 -16.89 -14.07 2.65
CA ASP A 146 -17.09 -15.51 2.78
C ASP A 146 -15.77 -16.32 2.65
N ARG A 147 -14.63 -15.65 2.63
CA ARG A 147 -13.32 -16.32 2.55
C ARG A 147 -12.97 -16.92 3.93
N PRO A 148 -12.72 -18.25 4.01
CA PRO A 148 -12.31 -18.86 5.26
C PRO A 148 -10.95 -18.31 5.73
N ASN A 149 -10.69 -18.42 7.03
CA ASN A 149 -9.43 -17.99 7.66
C ASN A 149 -9.06 -16.54 7.30
N THR A 150 -10.03 -15.62 7.45
CA THR A 150 -9.89 -14.22 7.07
C THR A 150 -10.51 -13.32 8.14
N ILE A 151 -9.78 -12.28 8.50
CA ILE A 151 -10.25 -11.18 9.34
C ILE A 151 -10.46 -9.96 8.46
N LEU A 152 -11.69 -9.42 8.45
CA LEU A 152 -11.99 -8.16 7.80
C LEU A 152 -11.94 -7.04 8.83
N VAL A 153 -11.05 -6.09 8.62
CA VAL A 153 -10.92 -4.89 9.46
C VAL A 153 -11.69 -3.75 8.80
N THR A 154 -12.54 -3.08 9.55
CA THR A 154 -13.20 -1.85 9.10
C THR A 154 -12.40 -0.60 9.52
N PRO A 155 -12.60 0.57 8.88
CA PRO A 155 -11.80 1.76 9.14
C PRO A 155 -12.02 2.43 10.49
N ASP A 156 -12.75 1.80 11.42
CA ASP A 156 -12.95 2.28 12.79
C ASP A 156 -11.87 1.72 13.75
N ALA A 157 -11.67 2.45 14.85
CA ALA A 157 -10.64 2.10 15.81
C ALA A 157 -10.90 0.77 16.54
N ASP A 158 -12.17 0.44 16.81
CA ASP A 158 -12.53 -0.79 17.53
C ASP A 158 -12.23 -2.02 16.69
N SER A 159 -12.59 -1.99 15.40
CA SER A 159 -12.28 -3.08 14.46
C SER A 159 -10.78 -3.25 14.28
N ARG A 160 -10.02 -2.17 14.13
CA ARG A 160 -8.55 -2.23 14.08
C ARG A 160 -7.97 -2.79 15.36
N GLY A 161 -8.48 -2.37 16.53
CA GLY A 161 -8.06 -2.88 17.84
C GLY A 161 -8.21 -4.38 18.00
N SER A 162 -9.07 -5.04 17.22
CA SER A 162 -9.24 -6.50 17.25
C SER A 162 -8.04 -7.28 16.70
N VAL A 163 -7.20 -6.67 15.89
CA VAL A 163 -6.02 -7.30 15.24
C VAL A 163 -4.70 -6.66 15.68
N LEU A 164 -4.75 -5.52 16.38
CA LEU A 164 -3.58 -4.79 16.85
C LEU A 164 -3.32 -5.03 18.33
N GLU A 165 -2.05 -5.12 18.69
CA GLU A 165 -1.59 -5.05 20.06
C GLU A 165 -0.65 -3.85 20.22
N ASN A 166 -1.04 -2.84 21.02
CA ASN A 166 -0.28 -1.60 21.20
C ASN A 166 0.11 -0.92 19.87
N GLU A 167 -0.85 -0.80 18.94
CA GLU A 167 -0.64 -0.26 17.59
C GLU A 167 0.31 -1.08 16.70
N LEU A 168 0.57 -2.33 17.06
CA LEU A 168 1.38 -3.26 16.29
C LEU A 168 0.50 -4.35 15.68
N LEU A 169 0.72 -4.65 14.41
CA LEU A 169 0.15 -5.79 13.70
C LEU A 169 1.23 -6.84 13.54
N ASP A 170 1.16 -7.92 14.33
CA ASP A 170 2.07 -9.06 14.22
C ASP A 170 1.54 -10.08 13.20
N LEU A 171 2.35 -10.36 12.18
CA LEU A 171 2.08 -11.35 11.14
C LEU A 171 2.77 -12.71 11.42
N GLY A 172 3.34 -12.87 12.62
CA GLY A 172 4.15 -14.02 13.02
C GLY A 172 5.64 -13.78 12.73
N GLY A 173 6.25 -12.93 13.56
CA GLY A 173 7.64 -12.48 13.44
C GLY A 173 7.83 -11.21 12.60
N ARG A 174 7.00 -10.97 11.59
CA ARG A 174 6.96 -9.69 10.86
C ARG A 174 5.96 -8.75 11.54
N VAL A 175 6.47 -7.73 12.18
CA VAL A 175 5.66 -6.77 12.96
C VAL A 175 5.58 -5.44 12.22
N LEU A 176 4.35 -4.97 12.00
CA LEU A 176 4.07 -3.69 11.37
C LEU A 176 3.59 -2.69 12.43
N GLN A 177 4.17 -1.50 12.47
CA GLN A 177 3.69 -0.41 13.31
C GLN A 177 2.59 0.35 12.57
N VAL A 178 1.44 0.55 13.20
CA VAL A 178 0.30 1.30 12.67
C VAL A 178 0.29 2.70 13.29
N LEU A 179 0.28 3.72 12.43
CA LEU A 179 0.27 5.13 12.84
C LEU A 179 -1.03 5.79 12.34
N PRO A 180 -1.82 6.43 13.21
CA PRO A 180 -2.91 7.28 12.77
C PRO A 180 -2.37 8.44 11.91
N THR A 181 -2.92 8.62 10.70
CA THR A 181 -2.52 9.68 9.77
C THR A 181 -3.73 10.43 9.19
N PRO A 182 -4.64 10.98 10.06
CA PRO A 182 -5.79 11.72 9.61
C PRO A 182 -5.41 13.04 8.91
N GLY A 183 -6.39 13.59 8.17
CA GLY A 183 -6.26 14.90 7.52
C GLY A 183 -6.82 14.95 6.11
N LEU A 184 -6.50 13.99 5.26
CA LEU A 184 -7.18 13.78 3.97
C LEU A 184 -8.41 12.90 4.17
N ASP A 185 -8.31 11.90 5.01
CA ASP A 185 -9.36 11.01 5.50
C ASP A 185 -9.24 10.94 7.03
N SER A 186 -10.35 11.07 7.76
CA SER A 186 -10.35 11.05 9.23
C SER A 186 -9.99 9.69 9.82
N ALA A 187 -10.19 8.61 9.08
CA ALA A 187 -9.88 7.25 9.48
C ALA A 187 -8.55 6.73 8.94
N ALA A 188 -7.76 7.60 8.29
CA ALA A 188 -6.50 7.18 7.67
C ALA A 188 -5.48 6.69 8.70
N VAL A 189 -4.79 5.62 8.32
CA VAL A 189 -3.60 5.11 9.00
C VAL A 189 -2.49 4.86 7.99
N SER A 190 -1.25 4.93 8.48
CA SER A 190 -0.06 4.48 7.75
C SER A 190 0.56 3.30 8.48
N LEU A 191 1.23 2.40 7.76
CA LEU A 191 1.91 1.25 8.33
C LEU A 191 3.40 1.30 8.03
N TYR A 192 4.22 1.15 9.06
CA TYR A 192 5.66 1.01 8.91
C TYR A 192 6.07 -0.45 9.12
N ASP A 193 6.81 -0.98 8.17
CA ASP A 193 7.39 -2.32 8.15
C ASP A 193 8.90 -2.19 8.38
N ALA A 194 9.35 -2.44 9.60
CA ALA A 194 10.75 -2.31 9.96
C ALA A 194 11.64 -3.35 9.27
N TRP A 195 11.12 -4.56 9.02
CA TRP A 195 11.87 -5.62 8.34
C TRP A 195 12.20 -5.29 6.89
N ALA A 196 11.27 -4.66 6.17
CA ALA A 196 11.47 -4.28 4.77
C ALA A 196 11.87 -2.82 4.60
N GLU A 197 11.92 -2.02 5.69
CA GLU A 197 12.15 -0.57 5.71
C GLU A 197 11.15 0.17 4.82
N LEU A 198 9.87 -0.22 4.85
CA LEU A 198 8.83 0.35 4.00
C LEU A 198 7.78 1.08 4.82
N LEU A 199 7.32 2.22 4.30
CA LEU A 199 6.20 2.98 4.85
C LEU A 199 5.05 2.99 3.85
N PHE A 200 3.90 2.39 4.24
CA PHE A 200 2.67 2.36 3.45
C PHE A 200 1.72 3.45 3.95
N THR A 201 1.44 4.44 3.13
CA THR A 201 0.70 5.64 3.53
C THR A 201 -0.71 5.72 2.92
N GLY A 202 -1.10 4.76 2.07
CA GLY A 202 -2.41 4.78 1.42
C GLY A 202 -2.71 6.14 0.79
N ASN A 203 -3.84 6.73 1.16
CA ASN A 203 -4.24 8.05 0.70
C ASN A 203 -3.68 9.21 1.52
N ALA A 204 -2.98 8.96 2.64
CA ALA A 204 -2.42 10.03 3.45
C ALA A 204 -1.25 10.77 2.76
N PHE A 205 -0.44 10.01 1.97
CA PHE A 205 0.69 10.59 1.24
C PHE A 205 1.03 9.76 0.00
N TYR A 206 0.94 10.34 -1.20
CA TYR A 206 1.15 9.66 -2.47
C TYR A 206 1.54 10.66 -3.59
N PRO A 207 2.11 10.20 -4.71
CA PRO A 207 2.40 11.08 -5.85
C PRO A 207 1.12 11.51 -6.56
N GLY A 208 0.47 12.55 -6.03
CA GLY A 208 -0.81 13.04 -6.53
C GLY A 208 -1.35 14.26 -5.79
N ARG A 209 -2.68 14.45 -5.90
CA ARG A 209 -3.42 15.58 -5.33
C ARG A 209 -3.83 15.29 -3.89
N LEU A 210 -3.06 15.78 -2.95
CA LEU A 210 -3.30 15.66 -1.51
C LEU A 210 -4.29 16.72 -1.05
N VAL A 211 -5.59 16.37 -1.06
CA VAL A 211 -6.69 17.29 -0.71
C VAL A 211 -6.89 17.29 0.80
N ILE A 212 -6.41 18.32 1.45
CA ILE A 212 -6.43 18.48 2.91
C ILE A 212 -7.84 18.89 3.34
N ARG A 213 -8.51 18.03 4.11
CA ARG A 213 -9.86 18.26 4.67
C ARG A 213 -9.80 18.78 6.10
N ASP A 214 -8.88 18.23 6.90
CA ASP A 214 -8.57 18.68 8.26
C ASP A 214 -7.10 19.11 8.31
N PHE A 215 -6.89 20.40 8.24
CA PHE A 215 -5.55 20.98 8.13
C PHE A 215 -4.69 20.76 9.39
N PRO A 216 -5.19 21.03 10.62
CA PRO A 216 -4.45 20.75 11.84
C PRO A 216 -4.07 19.26 11.96
N ALA A 217 -5.03 18.36 11.71
CA ALA A 217 -4.78 16.92 11.79
C ALA A 217 -3.73 16.48 10.76
N TYR A 218 -3.82 16.97 9.51
CA TYR A 218 -2.85 16.61 8.47
C TYR A 218 -1.43 17.07 8.81
N ARG A 219 -1.28 18.30 9.32
CA ARG A 219 0.03 18.80 9.77
C ARG A 219 0.61 17.94 10.89
N THR A 220 -0.22 17.52 11.85
CA THR A 220 0.21 16.61 12.93
C THR A 220 0.62 15.25 12.38
N SER A 221 -0.13 14.71 11.42
CA SER A 221 0.17 13.45 10.76
C SER A 221 1.50 13.50 9.99
N LEU A 222 1.74 14.56 9.23
CA LEU A 222 3.02 14.75 8.54
C LEU A 222 4.18 14.85 9.52
N GLN A 223 4.01 15.57 10.64
CA GLN A 223 5.04 15.66 11.68
C GLN A 223 5.35 14.28 12.26
N ALA A 224 4.33 13.47 12.59
CA ALA A 224 4.53 12.12 13.11
C ALA A 224 5.25 11.21 12.11
N LEU A 225 4.96 11.31 10.81
CA LEU A 225 5.66 10.57 9.78
C LEU A 225 7.13 11.03 9.61
N VAL A 226 7.40 12.33 9.71
CA VAL A 226 8.77 12.87 9.70
C VAL A 226 9.55 12.39 10.92
N ASP A 227 8.94 12.44 12.12
CA ASP A 227 9.57 11.96 13.36
C ASP A 227 9.87 10.46 13.29
N LEU A 228 8.97 9.64 12.71
CA LEU A 228 9.23 8.24 12.44
C LEU A 228 10.46 8.07 11.56
N THR A 229 10.52 8.78 10.42
CA THR A 229 11.63 8.63 9.46
C THR A 229 12.95 9.22 9.97
N ALA A 230 12.92 10.07 10.99
CA ALA A 230 14.13 10.53 11.69
C ALA A 230 14.69 9.50 12.67
N SER A 231 13.85 8.58 13.18
CA SER A 231 14.21 7.56 14.17
C SER A 231 14.33 6.16 13.59
N GLN A 232 13.70 5.89 12.44
CA GLN A 232 13.67 4.59 11.76
C GLN A 232 14.17 4.72 10.33
N THR A 233 14.83 3.67 9.83
CA THR A 233 15.21 3.62 8.41
C THR A 233 13.98 3.38 7.56
N VAL A 234 13.74 4.24 6.57
CA VAL A 234 12.68 4.10 5.57
C VAL A 234 13.31 4.20 4.19
N SER A 235 13.38 3.08 3.49
CA SER A 235 13.94 2.99 2.14
C SER A 235 12.98 3.55 1.09
N ASN A 236 11.67 3.31 1.23
CA ASN A 236 10.65 3.78 0.31
C ASN A 236 9.32 4.05 1.04
N ILE A 237 8.58 5.02 0.52
CA ILE A 237 7.22 5.36 0.93
C ILE A 237 6.29 5.01 -0.21
N PHE A 238 5.29 4.17 0.05
CA PHE A 238 4.32 3.73 -0.94
C PHE A 238 2.93 4.25 -0.61
N GLY A 239 2.41 5.11 -1.49
CA GLY A 239 1.03 5.62 -1.40
C GLY A 239 0.01 4.74 -2.13
N GLY A 240 -1.25 5.17 -2.07
CA GLY A 240 -2.37 4.41 -2.64
C GLY A 240 -2.59 4.61 -4.14
N ARG A 241 -1.96 5.60 -4.79
CA ARG A 241 -2.17 5.91 -6.21
C ARG A 241 -1.06 6.77 -6.81
N ILE A 242 -1.09 6.94 -8.14
CA ILE A 242 -0.25 7.89 -8.88
C ILE A 242 -1.19 8.79 -9.68
N GLU A 243 -1.04 10.10 -9.55
CA GLU A 243 -1.75 11.12 -10.34
C GLU A 243 -0.80 12.09 -11.03
N MET A 244 0.49 12.08 -10.62
CA MET A 244 1.52 12.92 -11.21
C MET A 244 2.07 12.27 -12.49
N THR A 245 2.49 13.13 -13.43
CA THR A 245 3.26 12.70 -14.60
C THR A 245 4.75 12.62 -14.25
N GLU A 246 5.57 12.05 -15.11
CA GLU A 246 7.03 12.07 -14.98
C GLU A 246 7.60 13.51 -14.97
N HIS A 247 6.87 14.47 -15.56
CA HIS A 247 7.28 15.89 -15.56
C HIS A 247 6.97 16.53 -14.20
N PRO A 248 7.97 17.15 -13.55
CA PRO A 248 7.82 17.78 -12.24
C PRO A 248 6.64 18.76 -12.17
N GLY A 249 5.82 18.64 -11.14
CA GLY A 249 4.68 19.52 -10.87
C GLY A 249 3.48 19.38 -11.81
N LEU A 250 3.53 18.46 -12.77
CA LEU A 250 2.42 18.18 -13.68
C LEU A 250 1.65 16.90 -13.23
N ASP A 251 0.34 16.98 -13.31
CA ASP A 251 -0.57 15.89 -12.97
C ASP A 251 -1.52 15.58 -14.14
N TYR A 252 -1.99 14.34 -14.17
CA TYR A 252 -3.04 13.94 -15.09
C TYR A 252 -4.37 14.62 -14.72
N ARG A 253 -5.23 14.85 -15.71
CA ARG A 253 -6.60 15.28 -15.44
C ARG A 253 -7.32 14.27 -14.56
N LEU A 254 -8.19 14.78 -13.72
CA LEU A 254 -9.07 13.93 -12.92
C LEU A 254 -9.84 12.98 -13.83
N ARG A 255 -9.92 11.71 -13.44
CA ARG A 255 -10.54 10.62 -14.23
C ARG A 255 -9.81 10.22 -15.51
N ALA A 256 -8.55 10.61 -15.70
CA ALA A 256 -7.76 10.04 -16.77
C ALA A 256 -7.59 8.52 -16.56
N ASN A 257 -7.95 7.74 -17.58
CA ASN A 257 -7.84 6.28 -17.59
C ASN A 257 -6.70 5.75 -18.48
N TYR A 258 -5.91 6.66 -19.05
CA TYR A 258 -4.69 6.38 -19.80
C TYR A 258 -3.57 7.31 -19.35
N ARG A 259 -2.51 6.75 -18.77
CA ARG A 259 -1.43 7.47 -18.09
C ARG A 259 -0.07 6.85 -18.44
N PRO A 260 0.41 7.05 -19.69
CA PRO A 260 1.64 6.39 -20.15
C PRO A 260 2.90 6.88 -19.46
N ASP A 261 2.92 8.14 -18.99
CA ASP A 261 4.10 8.83 -18.45
C ASP A 261 3.89 9.13 -16.95
N GLU A 262 3.47 8.12 -16.17
CA GLU A 262 3.28 8.30 -14.74
C GLU A 262 4.60 8.48 -13.99
N ARG A 263 4.55 9.33 -12.97
CA ARG A 263 5.60 9.44 -11.96
C ARG A 263 5.84 8.09 -11.28
N VAL A 264 7.03 7.89 -10.73
CA VAL A 264 7.30 6.71 -9.91
C VAL A 264 6.40 6.69 -8.68
N LEU A 265 5.99 5.47 -8.27
CA LEU A 265 5.12 5.30 -7.10
C LEU A 265 5.82 5.64 -5.79
N GLN A 266 7.10 5.23 -5.68
CA GLN A 266 7.86 5.39 -4.44
C GLN A 266 8.26 6.85 -4.20
N LEU A 267 7.90 7.36 -3.04
CA LEU A 267 8.40 8.59 -2.48
C LEU A 267 9.52 8.30 -1.47
N GLN A 268 10.27 9.33 -1.10
CA GLN A 268 11.38 9.27 -0.17
C GLN A 268 11.11 10.16 1.05
N THR A 269 11.90 10.03 2.10
CA THR A 269 11.71 10.77 3.37
C THR A 269 11.75 12.28 3.18
N GLN A 270 12.59 12.81 2.27
CA GLN A 270 12.64 14.22 1.98
C GLN A 270 11.36 14.79 1.35
N HIS A 271 10.51 13.95 0.77
CA HIS A 271 9.19 14.40 0.29
C HIS A 271 8.25 14.68 1.46
N LEU A 272 8.32 13.91 2.56
CA LEU A 272 7.56 14.19 3.79
C LEU A 272 8.01 15.49 4.44
N GLU A 273 9.32 15.72 4.53
CA GLU A 273 9.89 16.96 5.07
C GLU A 273 9.44 18.17 4.23
N SER A 274 9.49 18.04 2.90
CA SER A 274 9.03 19.09 1.98
C SER A 274 7.53 19.36 2.12
N ALA A 275 6.71 18.31 2.29
CA ALA A 275 5.26 18.43 2.51
C ALA A 275 4.96 19.13 3.85
N LEU A 276 5.64 18.75 4.92
CA LEU A 276 5.49 19.36 6.25
C LEU A 276 5.87 20.85 6.22
N LEU A 277 6.98 21.19 5.56
CA LEU A 277 7.38 22.59 5.39
C LEU A 277 6.31 23.36 4.60
N ALA A 278 5.85 22.83 3.47
CA ALA A 278 4.85 23.49 2.64
C ALA A 278 3.52 23.69 3.40
N VAL A 279 3.01 22.66 4.11
CA VAL A 279 1.82 22.76 4.96
C VAL A 279 2.02 23.79 6.08
N THR A 280 3.20 23.86 6.69
CA THR A 280 3.51 24.84 7.72
C THR A 280 3.43 26.26 7.14
N LEU A 281 3.97 26.48 5.94
CA LEU A 281 3.92 27.78 5.25
C LEU A 281 2.51 28.15 4.74
N MET A 282 1.65 27.16 4.41
CA MET A 282 0.25 27.42 4.07
C MET A 282 -0.55 27.96 5.26
N ASN A 283 -0.17 27.59 6.47
CA ASN A 283 -0.75 28.07 7.74
C ASN A 283 -2.29 28.07 7.77
N GLY A 284 -2.92 27.03 7.18
CA GLY A 284 -4.38 26.88 7.13
C GLY A 284 -5.09 27.73 6.08
N ALA A 285 -4.38 28.50 5.27
CA ALA A 285 -4.99 29.26 4.19
C ALA A 285 -5.49 28.35 3.06
N THR A 286 -6.54 28.82 2.36
CA THR A 286 -6.95 28.21 1.08
C THR A 286 -5.83 28.41 0.06
N ASP A 287 -5.22 27.33 -0.38
CA ASP A 287 -4.02 27.38 -1.23
C ASP A 287 -3.84 26.06 -2.02
N ILE A 288 -3.05 26.15 -3.09
CA ILE A 288 -2.54 25.01 -3.85
C ILE A 288 -1.03 25.14 -3.92
N ARG A 289 -0.30 24.18 -3.37
CA ARG A 289 1.16 24.09 -3.46
C ARG A 289 1.56 22.95 -4.36
N ILE A 290 2.20 23.31 -5.47
CA ILE A 290 2.67 22.36 -6.46
C ILE A 290 4.11 22.02 -6.15
N MET A 291 4.34 20.75 -5.83
CA MET A 291 5.68 20.18 -5.66
C MET A 291 5.98 19.30 -6.89
N ASP A 292 7.21 18.88 -7.05
CA ASP A 292 7.61 18.07 -8.20
C ASP A 292 6.87 16.73 -8.27
N ASP A 293 6.62 16.11 -7.11
CA ASP A 293 6.09 14.74 -6.99
C ASP A 293 4.66 14.67 -6.45
N PHE A 294 4.12 15.77 -5.91
CA PHE A 294 2.76 15.81 -5.35
C PHE A 294 2.23 17.25 -5.31
N ILE A 295 0.94 17.40 -5.05
CA ILE A 295 0.26 18.70 -4.97
C ILE A 295 -0.55 18.76 -3.69
N LEU A 296 -0.25 19.72 -2.83
CA LEU A 296 -1.03 20.00 -1.62
C LEU A 296 -2.17 20.95 -1.96
N MET A 297 -3.39 20.61 -1.57
CA MET A 297 -4.60 21.36 -1.88
C MET A 297 -5.43 21.55 -0.61
N HIS A 298 -5.67 22.79 -0.19
CA HIS A 298 -6.51 23.09 0.96
C HIS A 298 -7.59 24.12 0.61
N GLY A 299 -8.82 23.89 1.06
CA GLY A 299 -9.97 24.78 0.78
C GLY A 299 -10.48 24.71 -0.66
N VAL A 300 -9.96 23.80 -1.49
CA VAL A 300 -10.36 23.58 -2.89
C VAL A 300 -10.63 22.11 -3.15
N GLY A 301 -11.48 21.82 -4.16
CA GLY A 301 -11.77 20.44 -4.56
C GLY A 301 -10.68 19.83 -5.42
N ARG A 302 -10.58 18.49 -5.44
CA ARG A 302 -9.57 17.70 -6.20
C ARG A 302 -9.54 18.04 -7.70
N GLY A 303 -10.68 18.41 -8.29
CA GLY A 303 -10.80 18.82 -9.70
C GLY A 303 -10.47 20.30 -9.97
N ALA A 304 -10.11 21.10 -8.97
CA ALA A 304 -9.90 22.54 -9.14
C ALA A 304 -8.90 22.87 -10.26
N ARG A 305 -7.85 22.08 -10.42
CA ARG A 305 -6.85 22.26 -11.48
C ARG A 305 -7.37 21.99 -12.89
N ASP A 306 -8.35 21.13 -13.05
CA ASP A 306 -8.94 20.81 -14.36
C ASP A 306 -9.78 21.97 -14.94
N TRP A 307 -10.20 22.93 -14.08
CA TRP A 307 -11.05 24.07 -14.42
C TRP A 307 -10.31 25.40 -14.59
N GLY A 308 -8.97 25.34 -14.77
CA GLY A 308 -8.19 26.55 -15.07
C GLY A 308 -7.82 27.39 -13.85
N TYR A 309 -7.76 26.83 -12.66
CA TYR A 309 -7.01 27.45 -11.57
C TYR A 309 -5.60 27.79 -12.09
N PRO A 310 -5.07 28.99 -11.81
CA PRO A 310 -3.81 29.40 -12.36
C PRO A 310 -2.74 28.37 -12.01
N VAL A 311 -2.33 27.62 -13.02
CA VAL A 311 -1.23 26.67 -12.91
C VAL A 311 0.03 27.54 -12.89
N PHE A 312 0.75 27.55 -11.79
CA PHE A 312 2.13 28.02 -11.78
C PHE A 312 2.93 26.99 -12.59
N ILE A 313 3.10 27.24 -13.88
CA ILE A 313 4.05 26.47 -14.70
C ILE A 313 5.43 26.96 -14.31
N PRO A 314 6.32 26.14 -13.71
CA PRO A 314 7.69 26.54 -13.45
C PRO A 314 8.33 27.13 -14.70
N GLU A 315 9.13 28.17 -14.58
CA GLU A 315 9.76 28.93 -15.72
C GLU A 315 10.45 28.01 -16.75
N ALA A 316 10.96 26.83 -16.29
CA ALA A 316 11.59 25.83 -17.15
C ALA A 316 10.66 25.26 -18.24
N PHE A 317 9.34 25.32 -18.07
CA PHE A 317 8.34 24.79 -19.03
C PHE A 317 7.59 25.86 -19.80
N GLN A 318 7.79 27.14 -19.50
CA GLN A 318 7.12 28.23 -20.21
C GLN A 318 7.62 28.43 -21.66
N ASN A 319 8.77 27.84 -22.00
CA ASN A 319 9.42 28.04 -23.31
C ASN A 319 9.28 26.82 -24.27
N VAL A 320 8.54 25.80 -23.94
CA VAL A 320 8.44 24.58 -24.80
C VAL A 320 7.39 24.69 -25.91
N ASN A 321 6.48 25.70 -25.85
CA ASN A 321 5.38 25.84 -26.82
C ASN A 321 5.61 26.96 -27.89
N THR A 322 6.84 27.41 -28.10
CA THR A 322 7.15 28.41 -29.13
C THR A 322 8.26 27.94 -30.11
N ARG A 323 8.10 26.74 -30.64
CA ARG A 323 8.78 26.33 -31.87
C ARG A 323 7.94 25.38 -32.70
#